data_d3813e91d42491ce1f6f006f1bceb3d2
#
_entry.id   d3813e91d42491ce1f6f006f1bceb3d2
#
_cell.length_a   1.000
_cell.length_b   1.000
_cell.length_c   1.000
_cell.angle_alpha   90.00
_cell.angle_beta   90.00
_cell.angle_gamma   90.00
#
_symmetry.space_group_name_H-M   'P 1'
#
loop_
_entity.id
_entity.type
_entity.pdbx_description
1 polymer ?
#
loop_
_entity_poly.entity_id
_entity_poly.type
_entity_poly.pdbx_seq_one_letter_code
_entity_poly.pdbx_strand_id
1 'polypeptide(L)'
;MIIGNGLLAKAFKELYKENNEIIIFASGVSNSSETEPQQFNKEIYLLENSLKLKKKIIYFSSTSVLCDPQQYSPYQKHKKKIESLLEFYDSIIIRLPQILGFNQNKLNLLPYLYYCIGNQIKFPLYI
;
A
#
# COMPACT_ATOMS: atom_id res chain seq x y z
N MET A 1 16.69 -5.66 1.64
CA MET A 1 16.54 -4.21 1.31
C MET A 1 15.09 -3.79 1.53
N ILE A 2 14.83 -2.60 2.07
CA ILE A 2 13.48 -2.05 2.25
C ILE A 2 13.33 -0.80 1.38
N ILE A 3 12.30 -0.74 0.55
CA ILE A 3 11.97 0.38 -0.32
C ILE A 3 10.74 1.08 0.22
N GLY A 4 10.87 2.37 0.53
CA GLY A 4 9.82 3.20 1.09
C GLY A 4 10.22 3.91 2.38
N ASN A 5 9.37 4.82 2.80
CA ASN A 5 9.54 5.64 4.01
C ASN A 5 8.23 5.84 4.80
N GLY A 6 7.16 5.20 4.37
CA GLY A 6 5.86 5.24 5.04
C GLY A 6 5.81 4.36 6.30
N LEU A 7 4.59 4.19 6.84
CA LEU A 7 4.34 3.46 8.06
C LEU A 7 4.89 2.02 8.03
N LEU A 8 4.59 1.27 6.98
CA LEU A 8 5.08 -0.10 6.81
C LEU A 8 6.61 -0.15 6.72
N ALA A 9 7.21 0.72 5.89
CA ALA A 9 8.65 0.75 5.75
C ALA A 9 9.37 1.02 7.08
N LYS A 10 8.84 1.92 7.89
CA LYS A 10 9.38 2.23 9.23
C LYS A 10 9.29 1.02 10.15
N ALA A 11 8.12 0.37 10.22
CA ALA A 11 7.93 -0.82 11.04
C ALA A 11 8.90 -1.96 10.66
N PHE A 12 9.11 -2.18 9.37
CA PHE A 12 10.06 -3.19 8.92
C PHE A 12 11.52 -2.80 9.20
N LYS A 13 11.89 -1.53 9.12
CA LYS A 13 13.25 -1.07 9.44
C LYS A 13 13.63 -1.33 10.91
N GLU A 14 12.67 -1.32 11.81
CA GLU A 14 12.89 -1.60 13.22
C GLU A 14 13.02 -3.10 13.53
N LEU A 15 12.32 -3.94 12.78
CA LEU A 15 12.17 -5.37 13.09
C LEU A 15 12.99 -6.29 12.18
N TYR A 16 13.31 -5.84 10.97
CA TYR A 16 13.88 -6.69 9.93
C TYR A 16 15.41 -6.52 9.84
N LYS A 17 16.13 -7.62 10.10
CA LYS A 17 17.56 -7.70 9.78
C LYS A 17 17.72 -7.81 8.27
N GLU A 18 18.51 -6.93 7.67
CA GLU A 18 18.69 -6.89 6.22
C GLU A 18 19.11 -8.25 5.65
N ASN A 19 18.36 -8.70 4.68
CA ASN A 19 18.69 -9.82 3.83
C ASN A 19 18.87 -9.28 2.39
N ASN A 20 20.04 -9.57 1.81
CA ASN A 20 20.39 -9.06 0.49
C ASN A 20 19.62 -9.72 -0.65
N GLU A 21 18.90 -10.81 -0.41
CA GLU A 21 18.16 -11.56 -1.41
C GLU A 21 16.66 -11.17 -1.50
N ILE A 22 16.19 -10.39 -0.53
CA ILE A 22 14.79 -10.01 -0.43
C ILE A 22 14.64 -8.49 -0.47
N ILE A 23 13.66 -8.04 -1.24
CA ILE A 23 13.18 -6.65 -1.28
C ILE A 23 11.82 -6.59 -0.62
N ILE A 24 11.69 -5.82 0.45
CA ILE A 24 10.41 -5.45 1.03
C ILE A 24 9.98 -4.14 0.36
N PHE A 25 9.02 -4.23 -0.57
CA PHE A 25 8.53 -3.08 -1.31
C PHE A 25 7.35 -2.43 -0.55
N ALA A 26 7.67 -1.44 0.26
CA ALA A 26 6.72 -0.69 1.11
C ALA A 26 6.55 0.78 0.65
N SER A 27 6.67 1.02 -0.67
CA SER A 27 6.53 2.34 -1.29
C SER A 27 5.28 2.48 -2.16
N GLY A 28 4.28 1.65 -1.92
CA GLY A 28 3.03 1.68 -2.67
C GLY A 28 2.16 2.90 -2.35
N VAL A 29 1.27 3.24 -3.28
CA VAL A 29 0.19 4.19 -3.03
C VAL A 29 -0.67 3.68 -1.88
N SER A 30 -0.81 4.48 -0.83
CA SER A 30 -1.54 4.12 0.40
C SER A 30 -2.92 4.77 0.52
N ASN A 31 -3.17 5.82 -0.25
CA ASN A 31 -4.46 6.50 -0.28
C ASN A 31 -5.43 5.75 -1.20
N SER A 32 -6.45 5.12 -0.63
CA SER A 32 -7.47 4.36 -1.39
C SER A 32 -8.36 5.26 -2.28
N SER A 33 -8.37 6.55 -2.03
CA SER A 33 -9.09 7.56 -2.84
C SER A 33 -8.19 8.24 -3.87
N GLU A 34 -6.98 7.73 -4.09
CA GLU A 34 -6.04 8.30 -5.05
C GLU A 34 -6.57 8.19 -6.49
N THR A 35 -6.45 9.28 -7.22
CA THR A 35 -6.86 9.37 -8.63
C THR A 35 -5.76 9.91 -9.53
N GLU A 36 -4.69 10.47 -8.94
CA GLU A 36 -3.62 11.10 -9.69
C GLU A 36 -2.69 10.08 -10.38
N PRO A 37 -2.62 10.08 -11.72
CA PRO A 37 -1.78 9.13 -12.45
C PRO A 37 -0.30 9.21 -12.07
N GLN A 38 0.18 10.37 -11.67
CA GLN A 38 1.58 10.58 -11.28
C GLN A 38 1.96 9.73 -10.06
N GLN A 39 1.06 9.55 -9.09
CA GLN A 39 1.32 8.74 -7.90
C GLN A 39 1.42 7.25 -8.28
N PHE A 40 0.54 6.79 -9.16
CA PHE A 40 0.57 5.43 -9.68
C PHE A 40 1.84 5.16 -10.51
N ASN A 41 2.21 6.08 -11.38
CA ASN A 41 3.41 5.96 -12.21
C ASN A 41 4.69 5.94 -11.36
N LYS A 42 4.74 6.70 -10.28
CA LYS A 42 5.87 6.69 -9.34
C LYS A 42 6.03 5.32 -8.69
N GLU A 43 4.95 4.69 -8.25
CA GLU A 43 4.99 3.34 -7.68
C GLU A 43 5.51 2.33 -8.73
N ILE A 44 4.96 2.37 -9.95
CA ILE A 44 5.38 1.49 -11.06
C ILE A 44 6.87 1.65 -11.34
N TYR A 45 7.35 2.88 -11.49
CA TYR A 45 8.76 3.18 -11.77
C TYR A 45 9.70 2.61 -10.69
N LEU A 46 9.36 2.80 -9.41
CA LEU A 46 10.15 2.26 -8.31
C LEU A 46 10.14 0.73 -8.30
N LEU A 47 8.98 0.13 -8.60
CA LEU A 47 8.84 -1.31 -8.66
C LEU A 47 9.65 -1.91 -9.81
N GLU A 48 9.57 -1.35 -11.02
CA GLU A 48 10.33 -1.79 -12.18
C GLU A 48 11.85 -1.74 -11.93
N ASN A 49 12.33 -0.68 -11.28
CA ASN A 49 13.74 -0.60 -10.89
C ASN A 49 14.12 -1.66 -9.84
N SER A 50 13.20 -2.01 -8.96
CA SER A 50 13.39 -3.07 -7.97
C SER A 50 13.45 -4.45 -8.64
N LEU A 51 12.61 -4.70 -9.64
CA LEU A 51 12.58 -5.96 -10.40
C LEU A 51 13.88 -6.22 -11.18
N LYS A 52 14.57 -5.16 -11.64
CA LYS A 52 15.89 -5.28 -12.30
C LYS A 52 16.95 -5.92 -11.40
N LEU A 53 16.80 -5.84 -10.10
CA LEU A 53 17.73 -6.43 -9.13
C LEU A 53 17.62 -7.96 -9.02
N LYS A 54 16.62 -8.57 -9.66
CA LYS A 54 16.39 -10.04 -9.70
C LYS A 54 16.36 -10.69 -8.32
N LYS A 55 15.78 -9.99 -7.34
CA LYS A 55 15.61 -10.46 -5.95
C LYS A 55 14.15 -10.81 -5.72
N LYS A 56 13.88 -11.65 -4.71
CA LYS A 56 12.51 -11.90 -4.27
C LYS A 56 11.87 -10.62 -3.76
N ILE A 57 10.66 -10.29 -4.23
CA ILE A 57 9.93 -9.10 -3.83
C ILE A 57 8.76 -9.48 -2.92
N ILE A 58 8.67 -8.83 -1.76
CA ILE A 58 7.48 -8.83 -0.93
C ILE A 58 6.74 -7.52 -1.20
N TYR A 59 5.54 -7.63 -1.79
CA TYR A 59 4.71 -6.49 -2.17
C TYR A 59 3.44 -6.41 -1.31
N PHE A 60 3.09 -5.22 -0.88
CA PHE A 60 1.87 -4.97 -0.11
C PHE A 60 0.76 -4.40 -1.00
N SER A 61 -0.23 -5.25 -1.25
CA SER A 61 -1.47 -4.91 -1.94
C SER A 61 -2.58 -4.61 -0.94
N SER A 62 -3.81 -4.57 -1.39
CA SER A 62 -4.99 -4.26 -0.59
C SER A 62 -6.05 -5.35 -0.69
N THR A 63 -6.72 -5.66 0.41
CA THR A 63 -7.90 -6.55 0.40
C THR A 63 -9.04 -5.97 -0.44
N SER A 64 -9.06 -4.67 -0.71
CA SER A 64 -10.07 -4.03 -1.54
C SER A 64 -10.10 -4.52 -3.00
N VAL A 65 -9.02 -5.17 -3.48
CA VAL A 65 -8.99 -5.81 -4.81
C VAL A 65 -9.82 -7.11 -4.89
N LEU A 66 -10.38 -7.56 -3.77
CA LEU A 66 -11.26 -8.74 -3.72
C LEU A 66 -12.72 -8.42 -4.01
N CYS A 67 -13.09 -7.14 -4.17
CA CYS A 67 -14.44 -6.75 -4.57
C CYS A 67 -14.67 -6.99 -6.07
N ASP A 68 -15.90 -6.73 -6.54
CA ASP A 68 -16.28 -6.87 -7.95
C ASP A 68 -15.38 -5.99 -8.85
N PRO A 69 -14.66 -6.57 -9.83
CA PRO A 69 -13.79 -5.83 -10.74
C PRO A 69 -14.51 -4.74 -11.54
N GLN A 70 -15.81 -4.85 -11.77
CA GLN A 70 -16.61 -3.85 -12.48
C GLN A 70 -16.73 -2.55 -11.68
N GLN A 71 -16.55 -2.60 -10.38
CA GLN A 71 -16.67 -1.47 -9.46
C GLN A 71 -15.31 -0.93 -9.00
N TYR A 72 -14.20 -1.38 -9.59
CA TYR A 72 -12.86 -0.94 -9.18
C TYR A 72 -12.66 0.56 -9.34
N SER A 73 -12.28 1.21 -8.25
CA SER A 73 -11.70 2.55 -8.26
C SER A 73 -10.35 2.58 -9.01
N PRO A 74 -9.84 3.76 -9.40
CA PRO A 74 -8.50 3.88 -9.96
C PRO A 74 -7.41 3.22 -9.11
N TYR A 75 -7.49 3.35 -7.78
CA TYR A 75 -6.59 2.72 -6.83
C TYR A 75 -6.62 1.19 -6.92
N GLN A 76 -7.82 0.58 -6.92
CA GLN A 76 -7.97 -0.87 -7.00
C GLN A 76 -7.48 -1.43 -8.35
N LYS A 77 -7.79 -0.72 -9.46
CA LYS A 77 -7.27 -1.05 -10.79
C LYS A 77 -5.75 -1.04 -10.82
N HIS A 78 -5.15 -0.02 -10.21
CA HIS A 78 -3.69 0.11 -10.10
C HIS A 78 -3.09 -1.05 -9.29
N LYS A 79 -3.63 -1.35 -8.10
CA LYS A 79 -3.15 -2.46 -7.27
C LYS A 79 -3.27 -3.80 -8.00
N LYS A 80 -4.38 -4.04 -8.66
CA LYS A 80 -4.58 -5.28 -9.44
C LYS A 80 -3.63 -5.40 -10.62
N LYS A 81 -3.34 -4.29 -11.31
CA LYS A 81 -2.34 -4.24 -12.38
C LYS A 81 -0.96 -4.63 -11.88
N ILE A 82 -0.56 -4.14 -10.71
CA ILE A 82 0.73 -4.52 -10.10
C ILE A 82 0.74 -5.98 -9.68
N GLU A 83 -0.33 -6.50 -9.09
CA GLU A 83 -0.41 -7.93 -8.77
C GLU A 83 -0.19 -8.78 -10.01
N SER A 84 -0.89 -8.48 -11.12
CA SER A 84 -0.73 -9.21 -12.38
C SER A 84 0.67 -9.11 -12.97
N LEU A 85 1.34 -7.97 -12.83
CA LEU A 85 2.75 -7.82 -13.22
C LEU A 85 3.64 -8.75 -12.38
N LEU A 86 3.44 -8.79 -11.08
CA LEU A 86 4.27 -9.55 -10.15
C LEU A 86 4.11 -11.07 -10.26
N GLU A 87 3.04 -11.56 -10.89
CA GLU A 87 2.86 -13.00 -11.19
C GLU A 87 3.99 -13.58 -12.07
N PHE A 88 4.68 -12.73 -12.83
CA PHE A 88 5.81 -13.14 -13.70
C PHE A 88 7.17 -13.09 -13.00
N TYR A 89 7.23 -12.78 -11.70
CA TYR A 89 8.45 -12.60 -10.94
C TYR A 89 8.46 -13.42 -9.65
N ASP A 90 9.62 -13.67 -9.07
CA ASP A 90 9.72 -14.27 -7.73
C ASP A 90 9.22 -13.26 -6.70
N SER A 91 7.94 -13.36 -6.39
CA SER A 91 7.24 -12.40 -5.54
C SER A 91 6.30 -13.06 -4.54
N ILE A 92 6.08 -12.36 -3.43
CA ILE A 92 5.03 -12.64 -2.46
C ILE A 92 4.14 -11.41 -2.38
N ILE A 93 2.86 -11.58 -2.69
CA ILE A 93 1.85 -10.53 -2.60
C ILE A 93 1.08 -10.68 -1.30
N ILE A 94 1.14 -9.66 -0.43
CA ILE A 94 0.41 -9.63 0.83
C ILE A 94 -0.69 -8.59 0.70
N ARG A 95 -1.95 -9.02 0.69
CA ARG A 95 -3.10 -8.12 0.68
C ARG A 95 -3.41 -7.71 2.11
N LEU A 96 -3.19 -6.44 2.41
CA LEU A 96 -3.45 -5.89 3.72
C LEU A 96 -4.84 -5.26 3.77
N PRO A 97 -5.55 -5.42 4.90
CA PRO A 97 -6.70 -4.58 5.22
C PRO A 97 -6.21 -3.16 5.55
N GLN A 98 -7.08 -2.35 6.12
CA GLN A 98 -6.68 -1.03 6.57
C GLN A 98 -5.57 -1.11 7.62
N ILE A 99 -4.46 -0.42 7.36
CA ILE A 99 -3.31 -0.42 8.25
C ILE A 99 -3.52 0.65 9.33
N LEU A 100 -3.25 0.24 10.56
CA LEU A 100 -3.33 1.10 11.73
C LEU A 100 -1.92 1.42 12.21
N GLY A 101 -1.69 2.67 12.56
CA GLY A 101 -0.41 3.11 13.12
C GLY A 101 -0.44 4.58 13.51
N PHE A 102 0.59 5.01 14.22
CA PHE A 102 0.78 6.41 14.58
C PHE A 102 1.15 7.23 13.34
N ASN A 103 0.16 7.55 12.53
CA ASN A 103 0.30 8.52 11.46
C ASN A 103 -0.78 9.60 11.61
N GLN A 104 -0.43 10.80 11.22
CA GLN A 104 -1.37 11.94 11.25
C GLN A 104 -2.22 12.03 9.97
N ASN A 105 -2.20 11.00 9.13
CA ASN A 105 -2.95 11.02 7.88
C ASN A 105 -4.44 10.80 8.16
N LYS A 106 -5.20 11.89 8.18
CA LYS A 106 -6.67 11.90 8.36
C LYS A 106 -7.45 11.20 7.26
N LEU A 107 -6.80 10.79 6.17
CA LEU A 107 -7.42 10.00 5.10
C LEU A 107 -7.61 8.53 5.47
N ASN A 108 -6.96 8.07 6.53
CA ASN A 108 -7.18 6.73 7.08
C ASN A 108 -8.33 6.75 8.08
N LEU A 109 -9.14 5.69 8.08
CA LEU A 109 -10.39 5.63 8.86
C LEU A 109 -10.19 5.93 10.35
N LEU A 110 -9.26 5.26 11.04
CA LEU A 110 -9.10 5.45 12.48
C LEU A 110 -8.56 6.84 12.85
N PRO A 111 -7.51 7.38 12.23
CA PRO A 111 -7.11 8.77 12.44
C PRO A 111 -8.24 9.76 12.15
N TYR A 112 -9.07 9.50 11.12
CA TYR A 112 -10.24 10.31 10.83
C TYR A 112 -11.29 10.24 11.94
N LEU A 113 -11.65 9.03 12.38
CA LEU A 113 -12.61 8.85 13.48
C LEU A 113 -12.12 9.49 14.78
N TYR A 114 -10.84 9.28 15.11
CA TYR A 114 -10.22 9.90 16.28
C TYR A 114 -10.30 11.43 16.24
N TYR A 115 -10.00 12.00 15.06
CA TYR A 115 -10.14 13.43 14.84
C TYR A 115 -11.59 13.92 14.98
N CYS A 116 -12.56 13.21 14.39
CA CYS A 116 -13.98 13.57 14.47
C CYS A 116 -14.48 13.51 15.91
N ILE A 117 -14.14 12.46 16.65
CA ILE A 117 -14.53 12.31 18.06
C ILE A 117 -13.92 13.43 18.90
N GLY A 118 -12.62 13.71 18.76
CA GLY A 118 -11.94 14.74 19.52
C GLY A 118 -12.43 16.17 19.24
N ASN A 119 -12.99 16.42 18.05
CA ASN A 119 -13.54 17.72 17.65
C ASN A 119 -15.07 17.77 17.62
N GLN A 120 -15.76 16.75 18.12
CA GLN A 120 -17.22 16.63 18.13
C GLN A 120 -17.87 16.77 16.74
N ILE A 121 -17.17 16.31 15.70
CA ILE A 121 -17.64 16.34 14.31
C ILE A 121 -18.49 15.08 14.04
N LYS A 122 -19.70 15.28 13.50
CA LYS A 122 -20.54 14.16 13.07
C LYS A 122 -19.93 13.48 11.84
N PHE A 123 -19.92 12.16 11.81
CA PHE A 123 -19.52 11.35 10.66
C PHE A 123 -20.57 10.29 10.35
N PRO A 124 -20.79 9.94 9.09
CA PRO A 124 -21.76 8.92 8.73
C PRO A 124 -21.27 7.53 9.14
N LEU A 125 -22.15 6.74 9.75
CA LEU A 125 -21.95 5.31 9.95
C LEU A 125 -22.75 4.58 8.88
N TYR A 126 -22.06 3.91 7.96
CA TYR A 126 -22.68 2.99 7.02
C TYR A 126 -22.70 1.61 7.66
N ILE A 127 -23.90 1.17 8.01
CA ILE A 127 -24.13 -0.17 8.55
C ILE A 127 -24.54 -1.09 7.41
#